data_55ec09a84bd4205d51d5fe2bad8b8c5d
#
_entry.id   55ec09a84bd4205d51d5fe2bad8b8c5d
#
_cell.length_a   1.000
_cell.length_b   1.000
_cell.length_c   1.000
_cell.angle_alpha   90.00
_cell.angle_beta   90.00
_cell.angle_gamma   90.00
#
_symmetry.space_group_name_H-M   'P 1'
#
loop_
_entity.id
_entity.type
_entity.pdbx_description
1 polymer ?
#
loop_
_entity_poly.entity_id
_entity_poly.type
_entity_poly.pdbx_seq_one_letter_code
_entity_poly.pdbx_strand_id
1 'polypeptide(L)'
;DAAANTGKTVMVIGSGDAAIEEGMFLTKFASKVIVSVMHEEGKMDCNEIAREEAMANPKMEFIWNTLPAEFRGDEEHLRSVALKNLKTNEILDIPVDTCFLFIGYVPNTEIFKGIINMTRAGYVLTNEKMETNIPGVFAAGDVRDKFLKQVATAVGDGAIAGYAAEKYLAESEVFENQIMDASVPGVVYIWNAVDTASRDLLPVIEDFEKEHGSNIKVTKVDIYKSTGIASRLGISAVPSVAFIQNGKLAGVLTGQITRQALE
;
A
#
# COMPACT_ATOMS: atom_id res chain seq x y z
N ASP A 1 -24.95 0.03 -3.24
CA ASP A 1 -25.54 0.78 -4.38
C ASP A 1 -26.52 -0.09 -5.18
N ALA A 2 -26.35 -1.43 -5.28
CA ALA A 2 -27.20 -2.29 -6.08
C ALA A 2 -28.69 -2.22 -5.69
N ALA A 3 -29.00 -2.26 -4.39
CA ALA A 3 -30.38 -2.21 -3.89
C ALA A 3 -31.13 -0.93 -4.27
N ALA A 4 -30.44 0.20 -4.40
CA ALA A 4 -31.00 1.48 -4.81
C ALA A 4 -31.44 1.49 -6.30
N ASN A 5 -31.07 0.45 -7.06
CA ASN A 5 -31.40 0.27 -8.47
C ASN A 5 -32.53 -0.76 -8.70
N THR A 6 -33.31 -1.07 -7.66
CA THR A 6 -34.44 -2.01 -7.79
C THR A 6 -35.45 -1.51 -8.81
N GLY A 7 -35.74 -2.36 -9.82
CA GLY A 7 -36.68 -2.10 -10.90
C GLY A 7 -36.19 -1.14 -11.99
N LYS A 8 -34.96 -0.60 -11.88
CA LYS A 8 -34.38 0.36 -12.83
C LYS A 8 -33.66 -0.34 -14.00
N THR A 9 -33.41 0.42 -15.06
CA THR A 9 -32.50 0.06 -16.14
C THR A 9 -31.10 0.61 -15.83
N VAL A 10 -30.13 -0.27 -15.74
CA VAL A 10 -28.76 0.06 -15.34
C VAL A 10 -27.80 -0.21 -16.48
N MET A 11 -26.84 0.68 -16.70
CA MET A 11 -25.72 0.46 -17.62
C MET A 11 -24.44 0.10 -16.85
N VAL A 12 -23.69 -0.84 -17.39
CA VAL A 12 -22.32 -1.19 -17.00
C VAL A 12 -21.40 -0.86 -18.16
N ILE A 13 -20.35 -0.11 -17.92
CA ILE A 13 -19.29 0.18 -18.89
C ILE A 13 -18.07 -0.67 -18.54
N GLY A 14 -17.68 -1.58 -19.44
CA GLY A 14 -16.54 -2.48 -19.28
C GLY A 14 -16.91 -3.94 -19.51
N SER A 15 -15.91 -4.80 -19.67
CA SER A 15 -16.08 -6.23 -19.97
C SER A 15 -15.10 -7.15 -19.24
N GLY A 16 -14.35 -6.63 -18.26
CA GLY A 16 -13.50 -7.43 -17.37
C GLY A 16 -14.29 -8.15 -16.27
N ASP A 17 -13.63 -9.00 -15.49
CA ASP A 17 -14.26 -9.79 -14.41
C ASP A 17 -15.14 -8.94 -13.50
N ALA A 18 -14.64 -7.81 -13.01
CA ALA A 18 -15.42 -6.91 -12.15
C ALA A 18 -16.70 -6.38 -12.83
N ALA A 19 -16.61 -6.00 -14.11
CA ALA A 19 -17.76 -5.49 -14.85
C ALA A 19 -18.85 -6.55 -15.00
N ILE A 20 -18.46 -7.77 -15.31
CA ILE A 20 -19.39 -8.87 -15.59
C ILE A 20 -19.97 -9.45 -14.31
N GLU A 21 -19.16 -9.69 -13.27
CA GLU A 21 -19.62 -10.21 -11.99
C GLU A 21 -20.56 -9.24 -11.28
N GLU A 22 -20.18 -7.94 -11.22
CA GLU A 22 -21.03 -6.89 -10.64
C GLU A 22 -22.28 -6.65 -11.51
N GLY A 23 -22.16 -6.72 -12.83
CA GLY A 23 -23.30 -6.68 -13.75
C GLY A 23 -24.32 -7.79 -13.48
N MET A 24 -23.85 -9.02 -13.32
CA MET A 24 -24.70 -10.15 -12.94
C MET A 24 -25.31 -9.95 -11.55
N PHE A 25 -24.55 -9.44 -10.58
CA PHE A 25 -25.08 -9.13 -9.26
C PHE A 25 -26.20 -8.09 -9.32
N LEU A 26 -26.07 -7.05 -10.15
CA LEU A 26 -27.09 -6.01 -10.35
C LEU A 26 -28.39 -6.58 -10.91
N THR A 27 -28.39 -7.67 -11.68
CA THR A 27 -29.62 -8.30 -12.19
C THR A 27 -30.55 -8.83 -11.10
N LYS A 28 -30.06 -9.02 -9.87
CA LYS A 28 -30.90 -9.41 -8.72
C LYS A 28 -31.84 -8.28 -8.30
N PHE A 29 -31.54 -7.05 -8.62
CA PHE A 29 -32.29 -5.85 -8.23
C PHE A 29 -32.86 -5.13 -9.45
N ALA A 30 -32.03 -4.83 -10.43
CA ALA A 30 -32.42 -4.14 -11.65
C ALA A 30 -33.44 -4.93 -12.49
N SER A 31 -34.27 -4.22 -13.24
CA SER A 31 -35.14 -4.82 -14.25
C SER A 31 -34.35 -5.24 -15.49
N LYS A 32 -33.29 -4.48 -15.82
CA LYS A 32 -32.43 -4.69 -16.97
C LYS A 32 -31.02 -4.16 -16.69
N VAL A 33 -29.99 -4.89 -17.14
CA VAL A 33 -28.59 -4.46 -17.13
C VAL A 33 -28.07 -4.43 -18.56
N ILE A 34 -27.64 -3.26 -19.01
CA ILE A 34 -27.06 -3.05 -20.35
C ILE A 34 -25.55 -2.92 -20.18
N VAL A 35 -24.79 -3.75 -20.88
CA VAL A 35 -23.33 -3.75 -20.80
C VAL A 35 -22.75 -3.17 -22.10
N SER A 36 -22.04 -2.04 -21.99
CA SER A 36 -21.28 -1.48 -23.11
C SER A 36 -19.89 -2.11 -23.15
N VAL A 37 -19.60 -2.81 -24.24
CA VAL A 37 -18.38 -3.56 -24.48
C VAL A 37 -17.60 -2.94 -25.62
N MET A 38 -16.31 -2.62 -25.40
CA MET A 38 -15.47 -2.02 -26.42
C MET A 38 -15.04 -3.02 -27.52
N HIS A 39 -15.12 -4.31 -27.25
CA HIS A 39 -14.72 -5.38 -28.15
C HIS A 39 -15.85 -5.82 -29.12
N GLU A 40 -15.49 -6.64 -30.08
CA GLU A 40 -16.43 -7.28 -30.99
C GLU A 40 -17.34 -8.26 -30.25
N GLU A 41 -18.48 -8.55 -30.87
CA GLU A 41 -19.48 -9.48 -30.36
C GLU A 41 -18.84 -10.80 -29.89
N GLY A 42 -19.18 -11.21 -28.67
CA GLY A 42 -18.67 -12.40 -28.02
C GLY A 42 -17.28 -12.27 -27.40
N LYS A 43 -16.57 -11.17 -27.60
CA LYS A 43 -15.25 -10.92 -26.96
C LYS A 43 -15.40 -10.05 -25.73
N MET A 44 -14.92 -10.56 -24.58
CA MET A 44 -14.84 -9.88 -23.29
C MET A 44 -13.48 -10.10 -22.65
N ASP A 45 -13.10 -9.24 -21.71
CA ASP A 45 -11.85 -9.36 -20.96
C ASP A 45 -12.01 -10.21 -19.68
N CYS A 46 -13.24 -10.63 -19.35
CA CYS A 46 -13.53 -11.52 -18.23
C CYS A 46 -13.18 -12.98 -18.53
N ASN A 47 -13.14 -13.80 -17.48
CA ASN A 47 -12.99 -15.23 -17.59
C ASN A 47 -14.16 -15.87 -18.34
N GLU A 48 -13.94 -17.06 -18.93
CA GLU A 48 -14.88 -17.71 -19.83
C GLU A 48 -16.19 -18.11 -19.14
N ILE A 49 -16.13 -18.56 -17.89
CA ILE A 49 -17.31 -18.97 -17.10
C ILE A 49 -18.22 -17.76 -16.88
N ALA A 50 -17.68 -16.66 -16.40
CA ALA A 50 -18.43 -15.42 -16.18
C ALA A 50 -19.07 -14.91 -17.47
N ARG A 51 -18.34 -14.98 -18.60
CA ARG A 51 -18.89 -14.62 -19.92
C ARG A 51 -20.10 -15.46 -20.30
N GLU A 52 -19.99 -16.79 -20.19
CA GLU A 52 -21.07 -17.71 -20.53
C GLU A 52 -22.32 -17.50 -19.67
N GLU A 53 -22.13 -17.36 -18.36
CA GLU A 53 -23.23 -17.09 -17.42
C GLU A 53 -23.92 -15.74 -17.72
N ALA A 54 -23.15 -14.70 -17.99
CA ALA A 54 -23.68 -13.38 -18.29
C ALA A 54 -24.42 -13.36 -19.62
N MET A 55 -23.90 -14.02 -20.68
CA MET A 55 -24.56 -14.14 -21.97
C MET A 55 -25.88 -14.95 -21.93
N ALA A 56 -25.97 -15.89 -20.99
CA ALA A 56 -27.19 -16.67 -20.75
C ALA A 56 -28.23 -15.94 -19.86
N ASN A 57 -27.86 -14.82 -19.23
CA ASN A 57 -28.76 -14.12 -18.32
C ASN A 57 -29.78 -13.26 -19.09
N PRO A 58 -31.10 -13.54 -18.98
CA PRO A 58 -32.13 -12.85 -19.74
C PRO A 58 -32.32 -11.38 -19.39
N LYS A 59 -31.76 -10.92 -18.28
CA LYS A 59 -31.78 -9.50 -17.87
C LYS A 59 -30.58 -8.71 -18.36
N MET A 60 -29.57 -9.37 -18.94
CA MET A 60 -28.37 -8.71 -19.47
C MET A 60 -28.48 -8.54 -20.99
N GLU A 61 -28.15 -7.34 -21.44
CA GLU A 61 -28.06 -6.98 -22.86
C GLU A 61 -26.69 -6.39 -23.14
N PHE A 62 -26.04 -6.76 -24.21
CA PHE A 62 -24.69 -6.32 -24.58
C PHE A 62 -24.74 -5.43 -25.81
N ILE A 63 -24.06 -4.27 -25.71
CA ILE A 63 -23.87 -3.37 -26.86
C ILE A 63 -22.36 -3.38 -27.17
N TRP A 64 -22.03 -4.03 -28.27
CA TRP A 64 -20.67 -4.30 -28.68
C TRP A 64 -20.05 -3.16 -29.48
N ASN A 65 -18.71 -3.12 -29.51
CA ASN A 65 -17.93 -2.10 -30.23
C ASN A 65 -18.27 -0.68 -29.77
N THR A 66 -18.54 -0.44 -28.51
CA THR A 66 -18.97 0.86 -28.01
C THR A 66 -18.13 1.38 -26.86
N LEU A 67 -17.99 2.70 -26.81
CA LEU A 67 -17.44 3.44 -25.68
C LEU A 67 -18.39 4.57 -25.28
N PRO A 68 -18.45 4.96 -23.99
CA PRO A 68 -19.24 6.10 -23.58
C PRO A 68 -18.65 7.40 -24.17
N ALA A 69 -19.51 8.22 -24.76
CA ALA A 69 -19.15 9.53 -25.29
C ALA A 69 -19.67 10.65 -24.40
N GLU A 70 -20.85 10.49 -23.81
CA GLU A 70 -21.49 11.51 -22.99
C GLU A 70 -22.51 10.89 -22.02
N PHE A 71 -22.57 11.44 -20.80
CA PHE A 71 -23.64 11.13 -19.84
C PHE A 71 -24.63 12.28 -19.82
N ARG A 72 -25.90 11.99 -20.07
CA ARG A 72 -26.97 12.97 -20.24
C ARG A 72 -27.99 12.85 -19.12
N GLY A 73 -28.37 13.98 -18.55
CA GLY A 73 -29.34 14.04 -17.46
C GLY A 73 -29.69 15.46 -17.09
N ASP A 74 -30.40 15.59 -16.00
CA ASP A 74 -30.69 16.87 -15.35
C ASP A 74 -29.82 17.01 -14.08
N GLU A 75 -30.07 18.03 -13.27
CA GLU A 75 -29.30 18.30 -12.04
C GLU A 75 -29.42 17.18 -10.99
N GLU A 76 -30.45 16.34 -11.07
CA GLU A 76 -30.75 15.32 -10.06
C GLU A 76 -30.48 13.89 -10.56
N HIS A 77 -30.68 13.61 -11.86
CA HIS A 77 -30.70 12.25 -12.35
C HIS A 77 -30.04 12.06 -13.72
N LEU A 78 -29.35 10.94 -13.88
CA LEU A 78 -28.95 10.40 -15.20
C LEU A 78 -30.21 9.98 -15.97
N ARG A 79 -30.27 10.30 -17.27
CA ARG A 79 -31.38 9.95 -18.16
C ARG A 79 -30.97 9.03 -19.30
N SER A 80 -29.76 9.22 -19.82
CA SER A 80 -29.21 8.37 -20.88
C SER A 80 -27.70 8.43 -20.91
N VAL A 81 -27.10 7.46 -21.58
CA VAL A 81 -25.68 7.44 -21.93
C VAL A 81 -25.58 7.39 -23.45
N ALA A 82 -24.88 8.37 -24.03
CA ALA A 82 -24.53 8.35 -25.43
C ALA A 82 -23.30 7.46 -25.63
N LEU A 83 -23.47 6.37 -26.37
CA LEU A 83 -22.41 5.43 -26.72
C LEU A 83 -21.93 5.70 -28.14
N LYS A 84 -20.64 5.82 -28.35
CA LYS A 84 -20.02 5.90 -29.68
C LYS A 84 -19.69 4.49 -30.17
N ASN A 85 -20.22 4.11 -31.32
CA ASN A 85 -19.84 2.89 -32.01
C ASN A 85 -18.44 3.05 -32.63
N LEU A 86 -17.53 2.17 -32.30
CA LEU A 86 -16.12 2.25 -32.72
C LEU A 86 -15.88 1.87 -34.19
N LYS A 87 -16.87 1.15 -34.83
CA LYS A 87 -16.78 0.77 -36.24
C LYS A 87 -17.43 1.78 -37.16
N THR A 88 -18.62 2.29 -36.77
CA THR A 88 -19.40 3.20 -37.63
C THR A 88 -19.25 4.67 -37.27
N ASN A 89 -18.68 4.97 -36.08
CA ASN A 89 -18.64 6.30 -35.46
C ASN A 89 -20.01 6.92 -35.13
N GLU A 90 -21.08 6.17 -35.26
CA GLU A 90 -22.43 6.58 -34.89
C GLU A 90 -22.57 6.72 -33.39
N ILE A 91 -23.43 7.65 -32.97
CA ILE A 91 -23.79 7.85 -31.57
C ILE A 91 -25.14 7.21 -31.29
N LEU A 92 -25.17 6.29 -30.35
CA LEU A 92 -26.37 5.62 -29.86
C LEU A 92 -26.72 6.23 -28.50
N ASP A 93 -27.90 6.81 -28.36
CA ASP A 93 -28.40 7.34 -27.12
C ASP A 93 -29.22 6.28 -26.37
N ILE A 94 -28.73 5.78 -25.26
CA ILE A 94 -29.33 4.64 -24.55
C ILE A 94 -29.94 5.17 -23.24
N PRO A 95 -31.28 5.12 -23.08
CA PRO A 95 -31.97 5.52 -21.88
C PRO A 95 -31.60 4.58 -20.72
N VAL A 96 -31.13 5.15 -19.59
CA VAL A 96 -30.75 4.42 -18.36
C VAL A 96 -30.95 5.30 -17.14
N ASP A 97 -31.22 4.68 -16.01
CA ASP A 97 -31.40 5.37 -14.72
C ASP A 97 -30.08 5.51 -13.95
N THR A 98 -29.11 4.59 -14.19
CA THR A 98 -27.83 4.55 -13.47
C THR A 98 -26.76 3.94 -14.36
N CYS A 99 -25.53 4.40 -14.22
CA CYS A 99 -24.37 3.87 -14.92
C CYS A 99 -23.24 3.53 -13.94
N PHE A 100 -22.67 2.35 -14.07
CA PHE A 100 -21.51 1.86 -13.34
C PHE A 100 -20.31 1.74 -14.28
N LEU A 101 -19.17 2.27 -13.85
CA LEU A 101 -17.94 2.28 -14.63
C LEU A 101 -16.95 1.25 -14.06
N PHE A 102 -16.68 0.19 -14.83
CA PHE A 102 -15.70 -0.85 -14.49
C PHE A 102 -14.63 -0.95 -15.59
N ILE A 103 -13.95 0.17 -15.83
CA ILE A 103 -12.95 0.33 -16.89
C ILE A 103 -11.50 0.18 -16.40
N GLY A 104 -11.33 -0.34 -15.18
CA GLY A 104 -10.04 -0.47 -14.52
C GLY A 104 -9.66 0.78 -13.74
N TYR A 105 -8.52 0.69 -13.04
CA TYR A 105 -7.99 1.76 -12.22
C TYR A 105 -6.57 2.08 -12.66
N VAL A 106 -6.26 3.36 -12.71
CA VAL A 106 -4.89 3.86 -12.88
C VAL A 106 -4.50 4.58 -11.59
N PRO A 107 -3.49 4.13 -10.86
CA PRO A 107 -3.06 4.80 -9.64
C PRO A 107 -2.48 6.18 -9.99
N ASN A 108 -2.85 7.20 -9.23
CA ASN A 108 -2.39 8.58 -9.45
C ASN A 108 -1.01 8.80 -8.81
N THR A 109 0.02 8.13 -9.32
CA THR A 109 1.37 8.03 -8.75
C THR A 109 2.47 8.62 -9.64
N GLU A 110 2.14 9.24 -10.75
CA GLU A 110 3.09 9.80 -11.72
C GLU A 110 4.14 10.72 -11.07
N ILE A 111 3.74 11.51 -10.06
CA ILE A 111 4.63 12.43 -9.34
C ILE A 111 5.73 11.72 -8.55
N PHE A 112 5.59 10.44 -8.26
CA PHE A 112 6.56 9.63 -7.50
C PHE A 112 7.42 8.74 -8.37
N LYS A 113 7.25 8.80 -9.70
CA LYS A 113 7.97 7.97 -10.66
C LYS A 113 9.49 8.20 -10.58
N GLY A 114 10.23 7.11 -10.42
CA GLY A 114 11.68 7.15 -10.25
C GLY A 114 12.15 7.51 -8.83
N ILE A 115 11.24 7.77 -7.89
CA ILE A 115 11.54 8.08 -6.48
C ILE A 115 11.11 6.91 -5.59
N ILE A 116 9.86 6.49 -5.71
CA ILE A 116 9.28 5.37 -4.93
C ILE A 116 9.21 4.12 -5.81
N ASN A 117 9.50 2.96 -5.24
CA ASN A 117 9.39 1.69 -5.94
C ASN A 117 7.93 1.37 -6.25
N MET A 118 7.65 1.06 -7.52
CA MET A 118 6.31 0.78 -8.03
C MET A 118 6.29 -0.44 -8.93
N THR A 119 5.12 -1.02 -9.11
CA THR A 119 4.86 -2.01 -10.16
C THR A 119 4.90 -1.36 -11.55
N ARG A 120 4.90 -2.18 -12.62
CA ARG A 120 4.76 -1.68 -14.00
C ARG A 120 3.46 -0.91 -14.23
N ALA A 121 2.40 -1.25 -13.47
CA ALA A 121 1.10 -0.58 -13.54
C ALA A 121 1.04 0.71 -12.69
N GLY A 122 2.13 1.08 -12.00
CA GLY A 122 2.23 2.31 -11.21
C GLY A 122 1.80 2.18 -9.76
N TYR A 123 1.43 1.00 -9.26
CA TYR A 123 1.09 0.82 -7.85
C TYR A 123 2.33 0.83 -6.97
N VAL A 124 2.24 1.51 -5.82
CA VAL A 124 3.36 1.62 -4.86
C VAL A 124 3.61 0.29 -4.17
N LEU A 125 4.87 -0.14 -4.16
CA LEU A 125 5.32 -1.32 -3.42
C LEU A 125 5.57 -0.94 -1.96
N THR A 126 4.99 -1.70 -1.03
CA THR A 126 5.18 -1.52 0.42
C THR A 126 5.37 -2.87 1.10
N ASN A 127 5.96 -2.84 2.28
CA ASN A 127 5.96 -3.99 3.18
C ASN A 127 4.65 -4.06 4.00
N GLU A 128 4.59 -5.02 4.94
CA GLU A 128 3.42 -5.22 5.82
C GLU A 128 3.14 -4.04 6.76
N LYS A 129 4.13 -3.18 7.03
CA LYS A 129 4.02 -1.97 7.82
C LYS A 129 3.65 -0.73 7.00
N MET A 130 3.29 -0.91 5.73
CA MET A 130 2.99 0.19 4.80
C MET A 130 4.19 1.08 4.45
N GLU A 131 5.42 0.66 4.81
CA GLU A 131 6.65 1.39 4.50
C GLU A 131 7.03 1.22 3.03
N THR A 132 7.45 2.30 2.39
CA THR A 132 8.03 2.31 1.04
C THR A 132 9.55 2.04 1.10
N ASN A 133 10.22 2.13 -0.04
CA ASN A 133 11.69 2.10 -0.09
C ASN A 133 12.36 3.35 0.51
N ILE A 134 11.59 4.40 0.82
CA ILE A 134 12.11 5.64 1.40
C ILE A 134 11.75 5.68 2.89
N PRO A 135 12.73 5.73 3.80
CA PRO A 135 12.48 5.81 5.23
C PRO A 135 11.57 7.00 5.58
N GLY A 136 10.53 6.76 6.41
CA GLY A 136 9.56 7.77 6.81
C GLY A 136 8.48 8.09 5.79
N VAL A 137 8.47 7.40 4.64
CA VAL A 137 7.42 7.50 3.63
C VAL A 137 6.59 6.23 3.60
N PHE A 138 5.30 6.38 3.81
CA PHE A 138 4.32 5.30 3.88
C PHE A 138 3.30 5.47 2.77
N ALA A 139 2.74 4.35 2.29
CA ALA A 139 1.62 4.37 1.35
C ALA A 139 0.50 3.46 1.87
N ALA A 140 -0.75 3.91 1.76
CA ALA A 140 -1.93 3.20 2.23
C ALA A 140 -3.07 3.31 1.22
N GLY A 141 -3.98 2.33 1.22
CA GLY A 141 -5.16 2.32 0.37
C GLY A 141 -4.89 1.80 -1.04
N ASP A 142 -5.72 2.23 -1.98
CA ASP A 142 -5.78 1.67 -3.34
C ASP A 142 -4.58 2.04 -4.22
N VAL A 143 -3.77 3.00 -3.79
CA VAL A 143 -2.51 3.37 -4.42
C VAL A 143 -1.43 2.29 -4.31
N ARG A 144 -1.57 1.38 -3.34
CA ARG A 144 -0.65 0.26 -3.11
C ARG A 144 -0.91 -0.92 -4.06
N ASP A 145 0.14 -1.68 -4.31
CA ASP A 145 0.02 -3.02 -4.87
C ASP A 145 -0.59 -3.97 -3.83
N LYS A 146 -1.87 -4.27 -3.99
CA LYS A 146 -2.64 -5.17 -3.12
C LYS A 146 -3.76 -5.87 -3.87
N PHE A 147 -4.13 -7.05 -3.39
CA PHE A 147 -5.15 -7.90 -4.01
C PHE A 147 -6.54 -7.25 -3.98
N LEU A 148 -7.00 -6.78 -2.81
CA LEU A 148 -8.35 -6.25 -2.64
C LEU A 148 -8.34 -4.74 -2.40
N LYS A 149 -8.96 -3.99 -3.31
CA LYS A 149 -9.12 -2.54 -3.26
C LYS A 149 -10.56 -2.20 -2.85
N GLN A 150 -10.76 -2.01 -1.54
CA GLN A 150 -12.04 -1.66 -0.92
C GLN A 150 -11.82 -0.63 0.19
N VAL A 151 -12.85 0.16 0.50
CA VAL A 151 -12.81 1.15 1.58
C VAL A 151 -12.33 0.53 2.90
N ALA A 152 -12.87 -0.65 3.26
CA ALA A 152 -12.49 -1.35 4.49
C ALA A 152 -11.00 -1.69 4.53
N THR A 153 -10.42 -2.16 3.40
CA THR A 153 -8.99 -2.46 3.32
C THR A 153 -8.13 -1.20 3.28
N ALA A 154 -8.62 -0.11 2.72
CA ALA A 154 -7.93 1.18 2.74
C ALA A 154 -7.87 1.77 4.17
N VAL A 155 -8.95 1.65 4.95
CA VAL A 155 -8.98 2.03 6.37
C VAL A 155 -7.99 1.19 7.19
N GLY A 156 -7.94 -0.12 6.95
CA GLY A 156 -6.97 -1.01 7.60
C GLY A 156 -5.52 -0.62 7.30
N ASP A 157 -5.20 -0.37 6.03
CA ASP A 157 -3.88 0.13 5.61
C ASP A 157 -3.53 1.44 6.33
N GLY A 158 -4.49 2.38 6.40
CA GLY A 158 -4.30 3.67 7.06
C GLY A 158 -4.00 3.54 8.56
N ALA A 159 -4.67 2.62 9.24
CA ALA A 159 -4.41 2.34 10.65
C ALA A 159 -3.00 1.76 10.87
N ILE A 160 -2.56 0.84 10.02
CA ILE A 160 -1.21 0.27 10.07
C ILE A 160 -0.16 1.35 9.76
N ALA A 161 -0.37 2.15 8.71
CA ALA A 161 0.54 3.22 8.31
C ALA A 161 0.69 4.27 9.43
N GLY A 162 -0.41 4.67 10.08
CA GLY A 162 -0.40 5.62 11.19
C GLY A 162 0.41 5.11 12.38
N TYR A 163 0.20 3.84 12.77
CA TYR A 163 0.97 3.20 13.84
C TYR A 163 2.46 3.07 13.48
N ALA A 164 2.76 2.67 12.24
CA ALA A 164 4.14 2.55 11.77
C ALA A 164 4.85 3.91 11.73
N ALA A 165 4.15 4.97 11.32
CA ALA A 165 4.67 6.33 11.32
C ALA A 165 4.96 6.85 12.74
N GLU A 166 4.08 6.57 13.72
CA GLU A 166 4.34 6.89 15.13
C GLU A 166 5.62 6.20 15.63
N LYS A 167 5.78 4.91 15.34
CA LYS A 167 7.00 4.17 15.69
C LYS A 167 8.24 4.74 15.03
N TYR A 168 8.15 5.06 13.74
CA TYR A 168 9.26 5.68 13.00
C TYR A 168 9.67 7.01 13.62
N LEU A 169 8.72 7.86 14.02
CA LEU A 169 9.01 9.15 14.64
C LEU A 169 9.67 8.97 16.01
N ALA A 170 9.16 8.06 16.85
CA ALA A 170 9.74 7.76 18.15
C ALA A 170 11.19 7.22 18.02
N GLU A 171 11.43 6.29 17.08
CA GLU A 171 12.79 5.80 16.81
C GLU A 171 13.70 6.90 16.24
N SER A 172 13.17 7.79 15.43
CA SER A 172 13.92 8.91 14.85
C SER A 172 14.35 9.91 15.93
N GLU A 173 13.45 10.20 16.87
CA GLU A 173 13.76 11.07 18.01
C GLU A 173 14.87 10.49 18.89
N VAL A 174 14.81 9.20 19.19
CA VAL A 174 15.90 8.51 19.93
C VAL A 174 17.20 8.54 19.12
N PHE A 175 17.14 8.26 17.83
CA PHE A 175 18.32 8.23 16.97
C PHE A 175 19.00 9.60 16.92
N GLU A 176 18.27 10.67 16.62
CA GLU A 176 18.84 12.02 16.46
C GLU A 176 19.29 12.60 17.82
N ASN A 177 18.45 12.49 18.88
CA ASN A 177 18.68 13.21 20.13
C ASN A 177 19.48 12.40 21.17
N GLN A 178 19.52 11.07 21.06
CA GLN A 178 20.21 10.23 22.01
C GLN A 178 21.42 9.53 21.44
N ILE A 179 21.37 9.10 20.18
CA ILE A 179 22.45 8.34 19.57
C ILE A 179 23.41 9.26 18.81
N MET A 180 22.91 10.13 17.95
CA MET A 180 23.73 11.02 17.11
C MET A 180 24.06 12.35 17.78
N ASP A 181 23.77 12.52 19.08
CA ASP A 181 24.16 13.68 19.86
C ASP A 181 25.70 13.83 19.84
N ALA A 182 26.17 14.99 19.38
CA ALA A 182 27.60 15.28 19.24
C ALA A 182 28.26 15.85 20.52
N SER A 183 27.47 16.03 21.58
CA SER A 183 27.96 16.65 22.84
C SER A 183 28.97 15.78 23.55
N VAL A 184 28.82 14.46 23.48
CA VAL A 184 29.75 13.47 24.06
C VAL A 184 29.84 12.26 23.13
N PRO A 185 30.93 11.47 23.17
CA PRO A 185 31.00 10.19 22.47
C PRO A 185 29.89 9.25 22.90
N GLY A 186 29.33 8.50 21.95
CA GLY A 186 28.24 7.54 22.16
C GLY A 186 28.66 6.10 21.96
N VAL A 187 28.12 5.20 22.75
CA VAL A 187 28.19 3.76 22.58
C VAL A 187 26.75 3.22 22.47
N VAL A 188 26.45 2.60 21.36
CA VAL A 188 25.11 2.03 21.10
C VAL A 188 25.21 0.52 21.13
N TYR A 189 24.63 -0.09 22.16
CA TYR A 189 24.54 -1.52 22.30
C TYR A 189 23.27 -2.06 21.65
N ILE A 190 23.42 -2.75 20.52
CA ILE A 190 22.34 -3.41 19.80
C ILE A 190 22.27 -4.87 20.26
N TRP A 191 21.15 -5.24 20.86
CA TRP A 191 20.99 -6.50 21.54
C TRP A 191 19.62 -7.14 21.33
N ASN A 192 19.48 -8.37 21.82
CA ASN A 192 18.22 -9.09 21.82
C ASN A 192 18.07 -9.91 23.12
N ALA A 193 16.91 -9.79 23.76
CA ALA A 193 16.64 -10.47 25.03
C ALA A 193 16.62 -12.02 24.93
N VAL A 194 16.38 -12.59 23.75
CA VAL A 194 16.38 -14.05 23.55
C VAL A 194 17.76 -14.60 23.12
N ASP A 195 18.66 -13.75 22.65
CA ASP A 195 20.02 -14.15 22.28
C ASP A 195 20.92 -14.28 23.52
N THR A 196 21.55 -15.43 23.68
CA THR A 196 22.40 -15.71 24.85
C THR A 196 23.63 -14.82 24.88
N ALA A 197 24.31 -14.62 23.74
CA ALA A 197 25.50 -13.78 23.67
C ALA A 197 25.19 -12.31 24.01
N SER A 198 24.01 -11.82 23.59
CA SER A 198 23.52 -10.49 23.97
C SER A 198 23.31 -10.37 25.48
N ARG A 199 22.69 -11.39 26.10
CA ARG A 199 22.48 -11.35 27.55
C ARG A 199 23.79 -11.42 28.35
N ASP A 200 24.74 -12.22 27.89
CA ASP A 200 26.06 -12.38 28.56
C ASP A 200 26.90 -11.10 28.45
N LEU A 201 26.74 -10.34 27.37
CA LEU A 201 27.45 -9.05 27.19
C LEU A 201 26.81 -7.89 27.97
N LEU A 202 25.51 -7.97 28.29
CA LEU A 202 24.78 -6.88 28.95
C LEU A 202 25.45 -6.39 30.26
N PRO A 203 25.89 -7.27 31.20
CA PRO A 203 26.59 -6.84 32.38
C PRO A 203 27.90 -6.08 32.10
N VAL A 204 28.64 -6.50 31.05
CA VAL A 204 29.89 -5.84 30.65
C VAL A 204 29.61 -4.41 30.16
N ILE A 205 28.52 -4.23 29.39
CA ILE A 205 28.08 -2.90 28.92
C ILE A 205 27.63 -2.03 30.11
N GLU A 206 26.91 -2.58 31.08
CA GLU A 206 26.44 -1.86 32.24
C GLU A 206 27.60 -1.42 33.19
N ASP A 207 28.61 -2.25 33.33
CA ASP A 207 29.80 -1.89 34.09
C ASP A 207 30.64 -0.85 33.33
N PHE A 208 30.75 -0.94 32.02
CA PHE A 208 31.36 0.09 31.18
C PHE A 208 30.65 1.43 31.33
N GLU A 209 29.32 1.44 31.30
CA GLU A 209 28.49 2.63 31.48
C GLU A 209 28.72 3.28 32.85
N LYS A 210 28.77 2.49 33.93
CA LYS A 210 29.02 3.01 35.29
C LYS A 210 30.39 3.68 35.44
N GLU A 211 31.41 3.11 34.79
CA GLU A 211 32.78 3.64 34.87
C GLU A 211 32.99 4.90 34.03
N HIS A 212 32.31 5.01 32.86
CA HIS A 212 32.54 6.07 31.87
C HIS A 212 31.36 7.01 31.66
N GLY A 213 30.22 6.77 32.30
CA GLY A 213 28.94 7.42 32.03
C GLY A 213 28.90 8.95 32.14
N SER A 214 29.91 9.57 32.73
CA SER A 214 30.08 11.04 32.72
C SER A 214 30.69 11.56 31.42
N ASN A 215 31.41 10.70 30.66
CA ASN A 215 32.19 11.09 29.48
C ASN A 215 31.68 10.42 28.21
N ILE A 216 30.86 9.37 28.32
CA ILE A 216 30.35 8.58 27.23
C ILE A 216 28.86 8.32 27.45
N LYS A 217 28.06 8.52 26.43
CA LYS A 217 26.62 8.20 26.43
C LYS A 217 26.38 6.78 25.96
N VAL A 218 25.86 5.91 26.81
CA VAL A 218 25.53 4.53 26.45
C VAL A 218 24.03 4.43 26.18
N THR A 219 23.66 3.92 24.97
CA THR A 219 22.28 3.68 24.59
C THR A 219 22.09 2.19 24.27
N LYS A 220 21.11 1.55 24.90
CA LYS A 220 20.79 0.14 24.71
C LYS A 220 19.57 0.02 23.79
N VAL A 221 19.70 -0.65 22.64
CA VAL A 221 18.70 -0.77 21.61
C VAL A 221 18.33 -2.25 21.39
N ASP A 222 17.10 -2.61 21.69
CA ASP A 222 16.57 -3.94 21.36
C ASP A 222 16.24 -3.98 19.85
N ILE A 223 16.94 -4.86 19.12
CA ILE A 223 16.83 -4.95 17.66
C ILE A 223 15.42 -5.29 17.16
N TYR A 224 14.61 -6.02 17.93
CA TYR A 224 13.23 -6.33 17.58
C TYR A 224 12.25 -5.20 17.83
N LYS A 225 12.54 -4.34 18.82
CA LYS A 225 11.68 -3.20 19.16
C LYS A 225 11.99 -1.98 18.31
N SER A 226 13.26 -1.83 17.89
CA SER A 226 13.76 -0.63 17.20
C SER A 226 14.59 -1.02 15.97
N THR A 227 13.95 -1.70 15.02
CA THR A 227 14.57 -2.18 13.78
C THR A 227 15.13 -1.03 12.93
N GLY A 228 14.49 0.13 12.96
CA GLY A 228 14.91 1.32 12.22
C GLY A 228 16.25 1.87 12.68
N ILE A 229 16.54 1.86 13.99
CA ILE A 229 17.81 2.33 14.54
C ILE A 229 18.96 1.42 14.07
N ALA A 230 18.80 0.10 14.20
CA ALA A 230 19.81 -0.86 13.75
C ALA A 230 20.11 -0.72 12.26
N SER A 231 19.05 -0.59 11.43
CA SER A 231 19.16 -0.39 9.98
C SER A 231 19.92 0.89 9.61
N ARG A 232 19.65 2.02 10.30
CA ARG A 232 20.35 3.30 10.08
C ARG A 232 21.84 3.22 10.42
N LEU A 233 22.21 2.39 11.40
CA LEU A 233 23.60 2.10 11.76
C LEU A 233 24.25 1.01 10.89
N GLY A 234 23.51 0.41 9.94
CA GLY A 234 23.99 -0.67 9.08
C GLY A 234 24.22 -1.99 9.83
N ILE A 235 23.53 -2.21 10.98
CA ILE A 235 23.70 -3.37 11.84
C ILE A 235 22.56 -4.35 11.61
N SER A 236 22.92 -5.60 11.27
CA SER A 236 21.96 -6.68 11.03
C SER A 236 22.12 -7.90 11.94
N ALA A 237 23.14 -7.89 12.82
CA ALA A 237 23.43 -9.00 13.72
C ALA A 237 23.58 -8.52 15.18
N VAL A 238 23.30 -9.40 16.14
CA VAL A 238 23.45 -9.16 17.58
C VAL A 238 24.30 -10.24 18.25
N PRO A 239 25.00 -9.93 19.35
CA PRO A 239 25.20 -8.58 19.87
C PRO A 239 26.11 -7.74 18.96
N SER A 240 25.83 -6.45 18.91
CA SER A 240 26.70 -5.47 18.25
C SER A 240 26.84 -4.19 19.10
N VAL A 241 27.99 -3.54 18.99
CA VAL A 241 28.27 -2.26 19.62
C VAL A 241 28.72 -1.27 18.55
N ALA A 242 28.01 -0.18 18.40
CA ALA A 242 28.37 0.93 17.52
C ALA A 242 28.97 2.07 18.35
N PHE A 243 30.05 2.66 17.86
CA PHE A 243 30.70 3.83 18.43
C PHE A 243 30.35 5.07 17.66
N ILE A 244 29.85 6.08 18.36
CA ILE A 244 29.46 7.38 17.78
C ILE A 244 30.41 8.44 18.24
N GLN A 245 31.00 9.19 17.35
CA GLN A 245 31.88 10.29 17.64
C GLN A 245 31.56 11.51 16.79
N ASN A 246 31.39 12.66 17.40
CA ASN A 246 31.01 13.91 16.72
C ASN A 246 29.75 13.75 15.84
N GLY A 247 28.73 13.03 16.32
CA GLY A 247 27.50 12.78 15.58
C GLY A 247 27.67 11.88 14.35
N LYS A 248 28.71 11.03 14.29
CA LYS A 248 28.97 10.10 13.19
C LYS A 248 29.34 8.72 13.69
N LEU A 249 28.95 7.70 12.95
CA LEU A 249 29.39 6.32 13.20
C LEU A 249 30.91 6.21 12.98
N ALA A 250 31.62 5.91 14.04
CA ALA A 250 33.08 5.75 14.03
C ALA A 250 33.51 4.28 13.81
N GLY A 251 32.73 3.32 14.28
CA GLY A 251 33.02 1.90 14.12
C GLY A 251 31.92 1.00 14.69
N VAL A 252 31.96 -0.27 14.32
CA VAL A 252 31.02 -1.30 14.80
C VAL A 252 31.81 -2.55 15.18
N LEU A 253 31.51 -3.12 16.36
CA LEU A 253 31.92 -4.46 16.76
C LEU A 253 30.71 -5.39 16.73
N THR A 254 30.89 -6.63 16.29
CA THR A 254 29.80 -7.63 16.20
C THR A 254 30.29 -8.99 16.69
N GLY A 255 29.43 -9.73 17.37
CA GLY A 255 29.70 -11.10 17.83
C GLY A 255 30.38 -11.16 19.20
N GLN A 256 31.53 -11.80 19.31
CA GLN A 256 32.24 -11.93 20.58
C GLN A 256 32.95 -10.62 20.93
N ILE A 257 32.32 -9.82 21.76
CA ILE A 257 32.81 -8.50 22.20
C ILE A 257 33.34 -8.64 23.63
N THR A 258 34.59 -8.26 23.83
CA THR A 258 35.23 -8.27 25.16
C THR A 258 35.28 -6.88 25.77
N ARG A 259 35.48 -6.78 27.09
CA ARG A 259 35.69 -5.50 27.77
C ARG A 259 36.81 -4.68 27.14
N GLN A 260 37.96 -5.34 26.84
CA GLN A 260 39.11 -4.69 26.23
C GLN A 260 38.81 -4.10 24.83
N ALA A 261 37.86 -4.65 24.10
CA ALA A 261 37.49 -4.14 22.79
C ALA A 261 36.57 -2.91 22.85
N LEU A 262 36.03 -2.58 24.04
CA LEU A 262 35.22 -1.39 24.28
C LEU A 262 36.07 -0.17 24.70
N GLU A 263 37.28 -0.39 25.16
CA GLU A 263 38.29 0.62 25.55
C GLU A 263 39.08 1.11 24.33
#